data_6748a930ba02eb9d98743eb62a062417
#
_entry.id   6748a930ba02eb9d98743eb62a062417
#
_cell.length_a   1.000
_cell.length_b   1.000
_cell.length_c   1.000
_cell.angle_alpha   90.00
_cell.angle_beta   90.00
_cell.angle_gamma   90.00
#
_symmetry.space_group_name_H-M   'P 1'
#
loop_
_entity.id
_entity.type
_entity.pdbx_description
1 polymer ?
#
loop_
_entity_poly.entity_id
_entity_poly.type
_entity_poly.pdbx_seq_one_letter_code
_entity_poly.pdbx_strand_id
1 'polypeptide(L)'
;LLMLKRNLFLGVSAIASSLSVLGQNYQWKEAESGGYSYKYVTNDPTNARFYTLKNGLTVILSPTNKEPRVQCYVAVRAGSKTDPATNTGLAHYLEHLLFKGTDKYGSLDWDKEKVELEKIDALYEKYNQTKDPAQRKEIYKEIDRVSGIASKYAIANEYDKMLSAMGAQGTNAFTSFEQTVYTDDVPANALDKYIAVQAERFRNPVLRLFHTELEAVYE
;
A
#
# COMPACT_ATOMS: atom_id res chain seq x y z
N LEU A 1 -35.93 57.66 -67.37
CA LEU A 1 -35.75 56.23 -67.33
C LEU A 1 -35.30 55.80 -65.89
N LEU A 2 -36.26 55.38 -65.04
CA LEU A 2 -35.99 55.04 -63.65
C LEU A 2 -35.55 53.55 -63.60
N MET A 3 -34.38 53.27 -63.08
CA MET A 3 -33.97 51.91 -62.72
C MET A 3 -34.19 51.67 -61.20
N LEU A 4 -35.09 50.81 -60.89
CA LEU A 4 -35.36 50.31 -59.54
C LEU A 4 -34.29 49.30 -59.18
N LYS A 5 -33.44 49.57 -58.16
CA LYS A 5 -32.58 48.58 -57.56
C LYS A 5 -33.30 47.85 -56.42
N ARG A 6 -33.63 46.58 -56.65
CA ARG A 6 -34.12 45.65 -55.60
C ARG A 6 -32.99 45.15 -54.77
N ASN A 7 -32.90 45.59 -53.53
CA ASN A 7 -32.02 44.99 -52.51
C ASN A 7 -32.67 43.69 -52.00
N LEU A 8 -31.97 42.56 -52.27
CA LEU A 8 -32.32 41.26 -51.74
C LEU A 8 -31.59 41.11 -50.39
N PHE A 9 -32.31 41.26 -49.30
CA PHE A 9 -31.85 40.91 -47.94
C PHE A 9 -31.91 39.41 -47.78
N LEU A 10 -30.74 38.74 -47.81
CA LEU A 10 -30.56 37.34 -47.38
C LEU A 10 -30.44 37.35 -45.85
N GLY A 11 -31.52 36.99 -45.15
CA GLY A 11 -31.48 36.72 -43.71
C GLY A 11 -30.83 35.40 -43.42
N VAL A 12 -29.60 35.47 -42.88
CA VAL A 12 -28.93 34.29 -42.31
C VAL A 12 -29.50 34.06 -40.92
N SER A 13 -30.43 33.12 -40.79
CA SER A 13 -30.90 32.62 -39.48
C SER A 13 -29.78 31.74 -38.90
N ALA A 14 -28.99 32.26 -37.97
CA ALA A 14 -28.10 31.47 -37.13
C ALA A 14 -28.92 30.65 -36.13
N ILE A 15 -29.09 29.37 -36.42
CA ILE A 15 -29.59 28.40 -35.45
C ILE A 15 -28.51 28.17 -34.39
N ALA A 16 -28.57 28.86 -33.27
CA ALA A 16 -27.75 28.59 -32.10
C ALA A 16 -28.27 27.27 -31.47
N SER A 17 -27.63 26.17 -31.84
CA SER A 17 -27.81 24.90 -31.14
C SER A 17 -27.16 25.03 -29.76
N SER A 18 -27.93 25.32 -28.73
CA SER A 18 -27.49 25.22 -27.35
C SER A 18 -27.28 23.74 -27.03
N LEU A 19 -26.03 23.26 -27.16
CA LEU A 19 -25.61 22.02 -26.58
C LEU A 19 -25.68 22.17 -25.05
N SER A 20 -26.79 21.74 -24.47
CA SER A 20 -26.90 21.53 -23.04
C SER A 20 -25.93 20.41 -22.69
N VAL A 21 -24.74 20.75 -22.23
CA VAL A 21 -23.87 19.82 -21.54
C VAL A 21 -24.60 19.47 -20.24
N LEU A 22 -25.34 18.37 -20.26
CA LEU A 22 -25.86 17.76 -19.05
C LEU A 22 -24.65 17.26 -18.25
N GLY A 23 -24.07 18.14 -17.44
CA GLY A 23 -23.06 17.74 -16.45
C GLY A 23 -23.66 16.65 -15.59
N GLN A 24 -23.00 15.49 -15.51
CA GLN A 24 -23.43 14.43 -14.62
C GLN A 24 -23.43 15.00 -13.20
N ASN A 25 -24.57 14.96 -12.55
CA ASN A 25 -24.76 15.54 -11.22
C ASN A 25 -24.25 14.53 -10.19
N TYR A 26 -22.95 14.59 -9.85
CA TYR A 26 -22.32 13.76 -8.83
C TYR A 26 -22.65 14.32 -7.43
N GLN A 27 -23.29 13.51 -6.61
CA GLN A 27 -23.64 13.88 -5.24
C GLN A 27 -23.21 12.77 -4.27
N TRP A 28 -22.61 13.15 -3.16
CA TRP A 28 -22.40 12.24 -2.05
C TRP A 28 -23.72 11.88 -1.39
N LYS A 29 -23.91 10.59 -1.14
CA LYS A 29 -25.03 10.03 -0.38
C LYS A 29 -24.54 9.01 0.63
N GLU A 30 -25.37 8.70 1.60
CA GLU A 30 -25.14 7.68 2.62
C GLU A 30 -26.17 6.56 2.47
N ALA A 31 -25.73 5.33 2.78
CA ALA A 31 -26.55 4.14 2.82
C ALA A 31 -25.96 3.14 3.82
N GLU A 32 -26.65 2.02 4.03
CA GLU A 32 -26.23 0.95 4.93
C GLU A 32 -26.27 -0.40 4.22
N SER A 33 -25.32 -1.26 4.54
CA SER A 33 -25.27 -2.65 4.08
C SER A 33 -24.57 -3.53 5.12
N GLY A 34 -25.20 -4.67 5.47
CA GLY A 34 -24.63 -5.62 6.43
C GLY A 34 -24.37 -5.03 7.83
N GLY A 35 -25.14 -4.00 8.25
CA GLY A 35 -24.95 -3.32 9.53
C GLY A 35 -23.81 -2.28 9.53
N TYR A 36 -23.26 -1.94 8.35
CA TYR A 36 -22.23 -0.92 8.18
C TYR A 36 -22.75 0.23 7.31
N SER A 37 -22.65 1.46 7.81
CA SER A 37 -22.92 2.66 7.03
C SER A 37 -21.76 2.94 6.06
N TYR A 38 -22.10 3.40 4.86
CA TYR A 38 -21.13 3.81 3.86
C TYR A 38 -21.55 5.04 3.09
N LYS A 39 -20.58 5.76 2.55
CA LYS A 39 -20.79 6.85 1.59
C LYS A 39 -20.56 6.36 0.18
N TYR A 40 -21.30 6.95 -0.77
CA TYR A 40 -21.10 6.70 -2.19
C TYR A 40 -21.43 7.95 -3.00
N VAL A 41 -20.96 7.99 -4.24
CA VAL A 41 -21.25 9.07 -5.19
C VAL A 41 -22.31 8.59 -6.18
N THR A 42 -23.36 9.39 -6.39
CA THR A 42 -24.37 9.08 -7.43
C THR A 42 -23.73 9.11 -8.81
N ASN A 43 -24.16 8.19 -9.69
CA ASN A 43 -23.66 8.07 -11.07
C ASN A 43 -22.15 7.75 -11.17
N ASP A 44 -21.51 7.29 -10.10
CA ASP A 44 -20.16 6.78 -10.15
C ASP A 44 -20.13 5.46 -10.94
N PRO A 45 -19.41 5.38 -12.08
CA PRO A 45 -19.36 4.17 -12.91
C PRO A 45 -18.64 2.99 -12.22
N THR A 46 -17.87 3.25 -11.17
CA THR A 46 -17.18 2.22 -10.37
C THR A 46 -18.06 1.66 -9.27
N ASN A 47 -19.20 2.30 -8.96
CA ASN A 47 -20.07 1.96 -7.83
C ASN A 47 -19.33 1.90 -6.49
N ALA A 48 -18.32 2.74 -6.30
CA ALA A 48 -17.47 2.73 -5.12
C ALA A 48 -18.25 3.04 -3.84
N ARG A 49 -18.02 2.25 -2.80
CA ARG A 49 -18.59 2.39 -1.46
C ARG A 49 -17.48 2.62 -0.46
N PHE A 50 -17.58 3.69 0.30
CA PHE A 50 -16.58 4.15 1.26
C PHE A 50 -17.06 3.88 2.68
N TYR A 51 -16.46 2.93 3.36
CA TYR A 51 -16.74 2.58 4.74
C TYR A 51 -15.66 3.16 5.65
N THR A 52 -16.01 3.69 6.80
CA THR A 52 -15.06 4.07 7.85
C THR A 52 -15.31 3.18 9.07
N LEU A 53 -14.32 2.37 9.40
CA LEU A 53 -14.41 1.48 10.56
C LEU A 53 -14.16 2.24 11.87
N LYS A 54 -14.53 1.63 13.01
CA LYS A 54 -14.41 2.25 14.35
C LYS A 54 -12.98 2.67 14.71
N ASN A 55 -11.98 1.98 14.16
CA ASN A 55 -10.55 2.30 14.35
C ASN A 55 -10.03 3.36 13.38
N GLY A 56 -10.87 3.96 12.55
CA GLY A 56 -10.50 4.97 11.56
C GLY A 56 -10.06 4.42 10.20
N LEU A 57 -9.96 3.08 10.04
CA LEU A 57 -9.62 2.49 8.74
C LEU A 57 -10.71 2.78 7.72
N THR A 58 -10.33 3.30 6.56
CA THR A 58 -11.23 3.46 5.41
C THR A 58 -11.15 2.23 4.51
N VAL A 59 -12.28 1.59 4.25
CA VAL A 59 -12.41 0.48 3.32
C VAL A 59 -13.21 0.96 2.11
N ILE A 60 -12.66 0.80 0.91
CA ILE A 60 -13.31 1.18 -0.35
C ILE A 60 -13.62 -0.10 -1.11
N LEU A 61 -14.89 -0.34 -1.42
CA LEU A 61 -15.34 -1.48 -2.21
C LEU A 61 -15.90 -0.99 -3.55
N SER A 62 -15.34 -1.51 -4.64
CA SER A 62 -15.83 -1.27 -6.01
C SER A 62 -16.26 -2.62 -6.61
N PRO A 63 -17.56 -2.99 -6.49
CA PRO A 63 -18.03 -4.30 -6.93
C PRO A 63 -18.04 -4.43 -8.46
N THR A 64 -17.53 -5.55 -8.95
CA THR A 64 -17.59 -5.94 -10.35
C THR A 64 -17.93 -7.44 -10.46
N ASN A 65 -18.67 -7.82 -11.49
CA ASN A 65 -19.03 -9.22 -11.76
C ASN A 65 -18.31 -9.78 -13.00
N LYS A 66 -17.25 -9.11 -13.43
CA LYS A 66 -16.54 -9.50 -14.66
C LYS A 66 -15.68 -10.75 -14.48
N GLU A 67 -15.07 -10.89 -13.29
CA GLU A 67 -14.14 -11.97 -12.98
C GLU A 67 -14.35 -12.44 -11.53
N PRO A 68 -14.10 -13.74 -11.23
CA PRO A 68 -14.20 -14.29 -9.88
C PRO A 68 -12.93 -13.97 -9.05
N ARG A 69 -12.39 -12.77 -9.19
CA ARG A 69 -11.18 -12.30 -8.54
C ARG A 69 -11.38 -10.93 -7.90
N VAL A 70 -10.55 -10.59 -6.94
CA VAL A 70 -10.57 -9.30 -6.24
C VAL A 70 -9.18 -8.69 -6.33
N GLN A 71 -9.11 -7.52 -6.95
CA GLN A 71 -7.92 -6.69 -6.92
C GLN A 71 -7.89 -5.94 -5.58
N CYS A 72 -6.89 -6.22 -4.77
CA CYS A 72 -6.73 -5.70 -3.43
C CYS A 72 -5.61 -4.65 -3.38
N TYR A 73 -5.85 -3.56 -2.67
CA TYR A 73 -4.87 -2.52 -2.39
C TYR A 73 -4.89 -2.17 -0.91
N VAL A 74 -3.73 -2.19 -0.26
CA VAL A 74 -3.56 -1.61 1.08
C VAL A 74 -2.70 -0.37 0.94
N ALA A 75 -3.34 0.81 1.04
CA ALA A 75 -2.68 2.09 0.86
C ALA A 75 -2.42 2.75 2.22
N VAL A 76 -1.16 3.10 2.47
CA VAL A 76 -0.68 3.80 3.66
C VAL A 76 -0.29 5.23 3.26
N ARG A 77 -0.78 6.22 4.00
CA ARG A 77 -0.45 7.65 3.77
C ARG A 77 0.92 7.99 4.35
N ALA A 78 1.93 7.26 3.93
CA ALA A 78 3.33 7.50 4.25
C ALA A 78 4.17 7.16 3.03
N GLY A 79 5.05 8.04 2.65
CA GLY A 79 5.96 7.89 1.52
C GLY A 79 7.22 8.72 1.79
N SER A 80 8.10 8.88 0.81
CA SER A 80 9.39 9.53 0.98
C SER A 80 9.30 10.98 1.52
N LYS A 81 8.18 11.67 1.31
CA LYS A 81 7.91 12.99 1.88
C LYS A 81 7.83 13.00 3.42
N THR A 82 7.44 11.88 4.01
CA THR A 82 7.26 11.74 5.47
C THR A 82 8.51 11.22 6.17
N ASP A 83 9.55 10.88 5.43
CA ASP A 83 10.82 10.46 5.99
C ASP A 83 11.46 11.57 6.84
N PRO A 84 12.09 11.24 7.97
CA PRO A 84 12.91 12.21 8.70
C PRO A 84 14.04 12.74 7.81
N ALA A 85 14.33 14.05 7.89
CA ALA A 85 15.36 14.68 7.05
C ALA A 85 16.76 14.04 7.18
N THR A 86 17.03 13.41 8.34
CA THR A 86 18.29 12.72 8.63
C THR A 86 18.31 11.25 8.24
N ASN A 87 17.17 10.68 7.86
CA ASN A 87 16.97 9.26 7.60
C ASN A 87 16.03 9.06 6.40
N THR A 88 16.45 9.52 5.23
CA THR A 88 15.68 9.37 3.98
C THR A 88 15.67 7.92 3.51
N GLY A 89 14.61 7.53 2.78
CA GLY A 89 14.41 6.15 2.30
C GLY A 89 13.70 5.24 3.31
N LEU A 90 13.34 5.74 4.50
CA LEU A 90 12.75 4.94 5.56
C LEU A 90 11.40 4.32 5.18
N ALA A 91 10.54 5.07 4.47
CA ALA A 91 9.25 4.56 4.01
C ALA A 91 9.41 3.39 3.02
N HIS A 92 10.34 3.51 2.07
CA HIS A 92 10.65 2.45 1.10
C HIS A 92 11.29 1.23 1.79
N TYR A 93 12.19 1.48 2.71
CA TYR A 93 12.80 0.42 3.50
C TYR A 93 11.76 -0.36 4.34
N LEU A 94 10.83 0.33 4.99
CA LEU A 94 9.75 -0.32 5.73
C LEU A 94 8.82 -1.14 4.80
N GLU A 95 8.62 -0.69 3.57
CA GLU A 95 7.90 -1.45 2.55
C GLU A 95 8.52 -2.84 2.37
N HIS A 96 9.83 -2.94 2.17
CA HIS A 96 10.55 -4.22 2.04
C HIS A 96 10.42 -5.10 3.29
N LEU A 97 10.56 -4.51 4.47
CA LEU A 97 10.51 -5.24 5.73
C LEU A 97 9.13 -5.84 6.01
N LEU A 98 8.06 -5.21 5.53
CA LEU A 98 6.69 -5.73 5.71
C LEU A 98 6.40 -7.02 4.91
N PHE A 99 7.30 -7.47 4.04
CA PHE A 99 7.23 -8.79 3.38
C PHE A 99 7.92 -9.91 4.19
N LYS A 100 8.62 -9.57 5.28
CA LYS A 100 9.44 -10.53 6.02
C LYS A 100 8.68 -11.33 7.08
N GLY A 101 7.41 -11.02 7.31
CA GLY A 101 6.50 -11.77 8.19
C GLY A 101 6.29 -11.15 9.57
N THR A 102 5.76 -11.94 10.46
CA THR A 102 5.35 -11.55 11.81
C THR A 102 5.90 -12.53 12.85
N ASP A 103 5.46 -12.45 14.10
CA ASP A 103 5.75 -13.45 15.13
C ASP A 103 5.06 -14.81 14.88
N LYS A 104 4.10 -14.89 13.93
CA LYS A 104 3.33 -16.09 13.61
C LYS A 104 3.73 -16.78 12.31
N TYR A 105 4.39 -16.08 11.43
CA TYR A 105 4.94 -16.63 10.18
C TYR A 105 6.22 -15.88 9.77
N GLY A 106 7.05 -16.48 8.96
CA GLY A 106 8.36 -15.95 8.55
C GLY A 106 9.51 -16.43 9.44
N SER A 107 9.24 -17.27 10.45
CA SER A 107 10.27 -17.83 11.33
C SER A 107 10.12 -19.34 11.51
N LEU A 108 11.26 -20.05 11.52
CA LEU A 108 11.32 -21.47 11.90
C LEU A 108 11.17 -21.67 13.41
N ASP A 109 11.62 -20.71 14.23
CA ASP A 109 11.62 -20.76 15.69
C ASP A 109 11.63 -19.31 16.21
N TRP A 110 10.43 -18.77 16.40
CA TRP A 110 10.27 -17.38 16.82
C TRP A 110 10.90 -17.08 18.18
N ASP A 111 10.81 -17.99 19.13
CA ASP A 111 11.35 -17.76 20.48
C ASP A 111 12.88 -17.60 20.45
N LYS A 112 13.58 -18.33 19.58
CA LYS A 112 15.02 -18.19 19.38
C LYS A 112 15.37 -16.98 18.52
N GLU A 113 14.63 -16.76 17.42
CA GLU A 113 14.85 -15.61 16.56
C GLU A 113 14.73 -14.29 17.33
N LYS A 114 13.67 -14.16 18.13
CA LYS A 114 13.40 -12.97 18.93
C LYS A 114 14.58 -12.58 19.82
N VAL A 115 15.22 -13.55 20.48
CA VAL A 115 16.40 -13.31 21.33
C VAL A 115 17.55 -12.69 20.53
N GLU A 116 17.76 -13.16 19.29
CA GLU A 116 18.83 -12.62 18.45
C GLU A 116 18.46 -11.23 17.90
N LEU A 117 17.19 -10.99 17.55
CA LEU A 117 16.72 -9.66 17.14
C LEU A 117 16.87 -8.63 18.27
N GLU A 118 16.52 -8.98 19.51
CA GLU A 118 16.70 -8.10 20.68
C GLU A 118 18.22 -7.76 20.91
N LYS A 119 19.13 -8.70 20.63
CA LYS A 119 20.57 -8.42 20.68
C LYS A 119 21.00 -7.46 19.57
N ILE A 120 20.46 -7.62 18.36
CA ILE A 120 20.74 -6.73 17.22
C ILE A 120 20.28 -5.30 17.57
N ASP A 121 19.08 -5.15 18.11
CA ASP A 121 18.57 -3.83 18.54
C ASP A 121 19.49 -3.16 19.58
N ALA A 122 19.91 -3.91 20.61
CA ALA A 122 20.83 -3.43 21.62
C ALA A 122 22.21 -3.05 21.05
N LEU A 123 22.70 -3.80 20.06
CA LEU A 123 23.97 -3.50 19.38
C LEU A 123 23.86 -2.25 18.51
N TYR A 124 22.76 -2.02 17.81
CA TYR A 124 22.51 -0.80 17.05
C TYR A 124 22.40 0.42 17.97
N GLU A 125 21.73 0.29 19.11
CA GLU A 125 21.68 1.36 20.11
C GLU A 125 23.07 1.74 20.62
N LYS A 126 23.92 0.73 20.94
CA LYS A 126 25.33 0.93 21.31
C LYS A 126 26.12 1.56 20.17
N TYR A 127 25.90 1.13 18.94
CA TYR A 127 26.56 1.69 17.76
C TYR A 127 26.24 3.17 17.58
N ASN A 128 24.98 3.58 17.78
CA ASN A 128 24.53 4.97 17.67
C ASN A 128 25.14 5.87 18.75
N GLN A 129 25.34 5.35 19.97
CA GLN A 129 25.93 6.09 21.08
C GLN A 129 27.46 6.17 20.99
N THR A 130 28.11 5.27 20.24
CA THR A 130 29.57 5.20 20.12
C THR A 130 30.06 6.18 19.06
N LYS A 131 31.01 7.07 19.41
CA LYS A 131 31.62 8.04 18.50
C LYS A 131 32.96 7.60 17.91
N ASP A 132 33.67 6.74 18.62
CA ASP A 132 35.00 6.26 18.20
C ASP A 132 34.86 5.32 16.97
N PRO A 133 35.54 5.62 15.84
CA PRO A 133 35.40 4.85 14.61
C PRO A 133 35.89 3.39 14.73
N ALA A 134 36.90 3.12 15.53
CA ALA A 134 37.44 1.77 15.71
C ALA A 134 36.45 0.90 16.50
N GLN A 135 35.88 1.47 17.57
CA GLN A 135 34.87 0.78 18.36
C GLN A 135 33.57 0.59 17.56
N ARG A 136 33.14 1.57 16.76
CA ARG A 136 32.00 1.41 15.85
C ARG A 136 32.19 0.23 14.89
N LYS A 137 33.37 0.10 14.31
CA LYS A 137 33.71 -1.00 13.41
C LYS A 137 33.59 -2.37 14.08
N GLU A 138 34.02 -2.49 15.33
CA GLU A 138 33.91 -3.77 16.07
C GLU A 138 32.46 -4.05 16.46
N ILE A 139 31.67 -3.04 16.85
CA ILE A 139 30.24 -3.23 17.09
C ILE A 139 29.52 -3.67 15.82
N TYR A 140 29.85 -3.08 14.67
CA TYR A 140 29.26 -3.45 13.39
C TYR A 140 29.54 -4.89 12.99
N LYS A 141 30.78 -5.39 13.21
CA LYS A 141 31.11 -6.81 13.01
C LYS A 141 30.28 -7.74 13.90
N GLU A 142 29.98 -7.29 15.12
CA GLU A 142 29.16 -8.10 16.03
C GLU A 142 27.69 -8.06 15.58
N ILE A 143 27.18 -6.93 15.04
CA ILE A 143 25.86 -6.85 14.41
C ILE A 143 25.77 -7.84 13.25
N ASP A 144 26.77 -7.87 12.35
CA ASP A 144 26.83 -8.83 11.24
C ASP A 144 26.78 -10.28 11.75
N ARG A 145 27.58 -10.59 12.76
CA ARG A 145 27.64 -11.94 13.32
C ARG A 145 26.27 -12.38 13.90
N VAL A 146 25.63 -11.52 14.68
CA VAL A 146 24.34 -11.84 15.31
C VAL A 146 23.23 -11.87 14.25
N SER A 147 23.26 -10.97 13.26
CA SER A 147 22.33 -10.98 12.12
C SER A 147 22.44 -12.29 11.32
N GLY A 148 23.65 -12.81 11.12
CA GLY A 148 23.88 -14.12 10.52
C GLY A 148 23.36 -15.30 11.36
N ILE A 149 23.21 -15.15 12.68
CA ILE A 149 22.54 -16.15 13.53
C ILE A 149 21.03 -16.04 13.40
N ALA A 150 20.48 -14.82 13.51
CA ALA A 150 19.06 -14.56 13.38
C ALA A 150 18.50 -15.02 12.02
N SER A 151 19.25 -14.78 10.93
CA SER A 151 18.85 -15.16 9.57
C SER A 151 18.63 -16.67 9.37
N LYS A 152 19.25 -17.52 10.20
CA LYS A 152 19.05 -18.97 10.15
C LYS A 152 17.65 -19.39 10.60
N TYR A 153 16.96 -18.56 11.34
CA TYR A 153 15.58 -18.78 11.76
C TYR A 153 14.59 -18.19 10.76
N ALA A 154 14.97 -17.25 9.93
CA ALA A 154 14.08 -16.62 8.96
C ALA A 154 13.68 -17.60 7.84
N ILE A 155 12.39 -17.63 7.51
CA ILE A 155 11.86 -18.33 6.33
C ILE A 155 11.74 -17.32 5.19
N ALA A 156 12.67 -17.38 4.26
CA ALA A 156 12.65 -16.50 3.10
C ALA A 156 11.35 -16.69 2.28
N ASN A 157 10.70 -15.59 1.94
CA ASN A 157 9.54 -15.52 1.05
C ASN A 157 8.33 -16.37 1.51
N GLU A 158 8.15 -16.58 2.83
CA GLU A 158 6.99 -17.33 3.35
C GLU A 158 5.67 -16.62 3.03
N TYR A 159 5.65 -15.29 3.11
CA TYR A 159 4.51 -14.47 2.72
C TYR A 159 4.09 -14.75 1.26
N ASP A 160 5.02 -14.68 0.31
CA ASP A 160 4.75 -14.94 -1.11
C ASP A 160 4.27 -16.37 -1.35
N LYS A 161 4.83 -17.35 -0.63
CA LYS A 161 4.39 -18.75 -0.70
C LYS A 161 2.95 -18.91 -0.19
N MET A 162 2.59 -18.26 0.91
CA MET A 162 1.22 -18.29 1.44
C MET A 162 0.23 -17.68 0.44
N LEU A 163 0.54 -16.52 -0.14
CA LEU A 163 -0.32 -15.87 -1.12
C LEU A 163 -0.43 -16.70 -2.40
N SER A 164 0.67 -17.23 -2.90
CA SER A 164 0.67 -18.11 -4.08
C SER A 164 -0.17 -19.38 -3.85
N ALA A 165 -0.10 -19.97 -2.65
CA ALA A 165 -0.93 -21.11 -2.27
C ALA A 165 -2.43 -20.79 -2.21
N MET A 166 -2.81 -19.52 -1.99
CA MET A 166 -4.19 -19.04 -2.08
C MET A 166 -4.60 -18.71 -3.52
N GLY A 167 -3.70 -18.80 -4.50
CA GLY A 167 -3.93 -18.43 -5.90
C GLY A 167 -3.81 -16.93 -6.17
N ALA A 168 -3.14 -16.19 -5.29
CA ALA A 168 -2.82 -14.79 -5.52
C ALA A 168 -1.87 -14.62 -6.71
N GLN A 169 -2.01 -13.50 -7.40
CA GLN A 169 -1.17 -13.05 -8.51
C GLN A 169 -0.81 -11.59 -8.33
N GLY A 170 0.27 -11.14 -8.97
CA GLY A 170 0.66 -9.74 -8.96
C GLY A 170 0.95 -9.17 -7.57
N THR A 171 1.35 -10.03 -6.62
CA THR A 171 1.83 -9.59 -5.29
C THR A 171 3.00 -8.65 -5.47
N ASN A 172 2.81 -7.40 -5.05
CA ASN A 172 3.82 -6.36 -5.19
C ASN A 172 3.57 -5.23 -4.19
N ALA A 173 4.49 -4.28 -4.15
CA ALA A 173 4.31 -3.01 -3.46
C ALA A 173 5.07 -1.89 -4.18
N PHE A 174 4.77 -0.66 -3.84
CA PHE A 174 5.55 0.49 -4.26
C PHE A 174 5.44 1.63 -3.24
N THR A 175 6.53 2.35 -3.08
CA THR A 175 6.58 3.59 -2.32
C THR A 175 6.73 4.78 -3.26
N SER A 176 5.86 5.76 -3.10
CA SER A 176 5.92 7.03 -3.81
C SER A 176 6.19 8.19 -2.84
N PHE A 177 6.07 9.41 -3.32
CA PHE A 177 6.32 10.59 -2.49
C PHE A 177 5.36 10.71 -1.28
N GLU A 178 4.08 10.34 -1.43
CA GLU A 178 3.04 10.52 -0.40
C GLU A 178 2.42 9.23 0.12
N GLN A 179 2.71 8.09 -0.50
CA GLN A 179 2.06 6.83 -0.13
C GLN A 179 2.95 5.62 -0.37
N THR A 180 2.71 4.58 0.41
CA THR A 180 3.16 3.21 0.17
C THR A 180 1.94 2.34 -0.07
N VAL A 181 1.94 1.56 -1.15
CA VAL A 181 0.78 0.74 -1.54
C VAL A 181 1.22 -0.70 -1.76
N TYR A 182 0.51 -1.63 -1.15
CA TYR A 182 0.67 -3.07 -1.32
C TYR A 182 -0.47 -3.59 -2.18
N THR A 183 -0.17 -4.39 -3.19
CA THR A 183 -1.14 -4.85 -4.19
C THR A 183 -1.15 -6.35 -4.33
N ASP A 184 -2.34 -6.93 -4.44
CA ASP A 184 -2.55 -8.35 -4.68
C ASP A 184 -3.81 -8.54 -5.53
N ASP A 185 -3.80 -9.53 -6.39
CA ASP A 185 -4.99 -10.02 -7.08
C ASP A 185 -5.30 -11.43 -6.57
N VAL A 186 -6.42 -11.61 -5.89
CA VAL A 186 -6.76 -12.87 -5.22
C VAL A 186 -8.08 -13.46 -5.74
N PRO A 187 -8.23 -14.80 -5.79
CA PRO A 187 -9.52 -15.41 -6.06
C PRO A 187 -10.55 -14.98 -5.02
N ALA A 188 -11.78 -14.72 -5.45
CA ALA A 188 -12.84 -14.24 -4.56
C ALA A 188 -13.12 -15.19 -3.37
N ASN A 189 -12.96 -16.50 -3.56
CA ASN A 189 -13.12 -17.52 -2.53
C ASN A 189 -11.94 -17.58 -1.51
N ALA A 190 -10.84 -16.90 -1.79
CA ALA A 190 -9.68 -16.78 -0.90
C ALA A 190 -9.66 -15.48 -0.09
N LEU A 191 -10.62 -14.56 -0.33
CA LEU A 191 -10.61 -13.22 0.24
C LEU A 191 -10.56 -13.20 1.77
N ASP A 192 -11.31 -14.07 2.46
CA ASP A 192 -11.31 -14.12 3.93
C ASP A 192 -9.93 -14.50 4.49
N LYS A 193 -9.27 -15.49 3.88
CA LYS A 193 -7.91 -15.88 4.24
C LYS A 193 -6.91 -14.77 3.96
N TYR A 194 -7.03 -14.13 2.81
CA TYR A 194 -6.20 -12.99 2.45
C TYR A 194 -6.32 -11.85 3.47
N ILE A 195 -7.54 -11.45 3.83
CA ILE A 195 -7.79 -10.40 4.83
C ILE A 195 -7.16 -10.77 6.18
N ALA A 196 -7.26 -12.04 6.61
CA ALA A 196 -6.66 -12.50 7.85
C ALA A 196 -5.12 -12.37 7.84
N VAL A 197 -4.46 -12.74 6.73
CA VAL A 197 -3.01 -12.59 6.56
C VAL A 197 -2.62 -11.11 6.54
N GLN A 198 -3.36 -10.25 5.83
CA GLN A 198 -3.08 -8.82 5.82
C GLN A 198 -3.27 -8.18 7.20
N ALA A 199 -4.35 -8.52 7.91
CA ALA A 199 -4.58 -8.02 9.26
C ALA A 199 -3.43 -8.40 10.20
N GLU A 200 -2.91 -9.61 10.12
CA GLU A 200 -1.74 -10.05 10.90
C GLU A 200 -0.48 -9.30 10.48
N ARG A 201 -0.20 -9.17 9.17
CA ARG A 201 0.96 -8.47 8.62
C ARG A 201 1.07 -7.03 9.12
N PHE A 202 -0.03 -6.29 9.13
CA PHE A 202 -0.03 -4.88 9.55
C PHE A 202 -0.22 -4.68 11.05
N ARG A 203 -0.62 -5.73 11.79
CA ARG A 203 -0.81 -5.66 13.25
C ARG A 203 0.51 -5.76 14.01
N ASN A 204 1.37 -6.69 13.62
CA ASN A 204 2.60 -6.99 14.35
C ASN A 204 3.74 -7.44 13.42
N PRO A 205 4.21 -6.57 12.52
CA PRO A 205 5.33 -6.89 11.65
C PRO A 205 6.60 -7.10 12.47
N VAL A 206 7.39 -8.12 12.10
CA VAL A 206 8.73 -8.34 12.64
C VAL A 206 9.75 -7.90 11.60
N LEU A 207 10.61 -6.98 11.99
CA LEU A 207 11.63 -6.39 11.12
C LEU A 207 12.85 -7.33 11.02
N ARG A 208 12.64 -8.55 10.53
CA ARG A 208 13.73 -9.52 10.33
C ARG A 208 14.49 -9.27 9.04
N LEU A 209 15.71 -9.80 8.98
CA LEU A 209 16.63 -9.57 7.85
C LEU A 209 16.93 -8.09 7.59
N PHE A 210 16.72 -7.26 8.62
CA PHE A 210 16.90 -5.82 8.59
C PHE A 210 18.20 -5.41 7.90
N HIS A 211 19.32 -6.00 8.30
CA HIS A 211 20.63 -5.64 7.80
C HIS A 211 20.80 -5.95 6.29
N THR A 212 20.36 -7.12 5.85
CA THR A 212 20.44 -7.55 4.44
C THR A 212 19.52 -6.69 3.54
N GLU A 213 18.33 -6.33 4.02
CA GLU A 213 17.40 -5.48 3.26
C GLU A 213 17.90 -4.04 3.16
N LEU A 214 18.67 -3.56 4.14
CA LEU A 214 19.25 -2.23 4.09
C LEU A 214 20.23 -2.11 2.91
N GLU A 215 21.05 -3.12 2.66
CA GLU A 215 21.95 -3.16 1.51
C GLU A 215 21.18 -3.15 0.20
N ALA A 216 20.10 -3.94 0.09
CA ALA A 216 19.29 -4.03 -1.12
C ALA A 216 18.55 -2.73 -1.47
N VAL A 217 18.22 -1.88 -0.49
CA VAL A 217 17.55 -0.59 -0.73
C VAL A 217 18.55 0.53 -1.04
N TYR A 218 19.83 0.39 -0.63
CA TYR A 218 20.87 1.39 -0.87
C TYR A 218 21.55 1.27 -2.26
N GLU A 219 21.40 0.16 -2.96
CA GLU A 219 21.85 -0.04 -4.33
C GLU A 219 20.84 0.52 -5.37
#